data_8dcb448c9eee0fb8e9ebfa0ebe464424
#
_entry.id   8dcb448c9eee0fb8e9ebfa0ebe464424
#
_cell.length_a   1.000
_cell.length_b   1.000
_cell.length_c   1.000
_cell.angle_alpha   90.00
_cell.angle_beta   90.00
_cell.angle_gamma   90.00
#
_symmetry.space_group_name_H-M   'P 1'
#
loop_
_entity.id
_entity.type
_entity.pdbx_description
1 polymer ?
#
loop_
_entity_poly.entity_id
_entity_poly.type
_entity_poly.pdbx_seq_one_letter_code
_entity_poly.pdbx_strand_id
1 'polypeptide(L)'
;MHTIQMSIYVLGLLVALALIFDFMNGFHDAANAIATVVSTGVLKPQTAVAMSAVFNFVAIFTVGVHVATTVGKGTVDPSVVDHYVVFGALVGAIIWNVVTWYYGIPSSSSHALIGGLVGAAVAKSGTGALVGSGLLKTVIFIVVSPLMGFVLGSVVMLIVSWVFVRSTPRKVDTWFRRLQLFSAAAYSLGHGGNDAQKTIGIIWMLLIVAGVTAPTATEPPLWVIISCYTAISLGTLFGGWRIVKTMGQKITKLKPVGGFCAESGGAITLFVATAAGIPVSTTHTITGAIVGVGSAQKASAVRWGVAGNIVWAWIFTIPASAFMAAIAWWIGKHIL
;
A
#
# COMPACT_ATOMS: atom_id res chain seq x y z
N MET A 1 -31.97 -8.92 9.05
CA MET A 1 -30.52 -9.26 8.97
C MET A 1 -30.32 -10.51 9.79
N HIS A 2 -30.01 -11.66 9.19
CA HIS A 2 -29.57 -12.83 9.93
C HIS A 2 -28.17 -12.54 10.41
N THR A 3 -28.03 -12.26 11.70
CA THR A 3 -26.72 -12.28 12.37
C THR A 3 -26.19 -13.69 12.28
N ILE A 4 -25.18 -13.89 11.44
CA ILE A 4 -24.43 -15.16 11.44
C ILE A 4 -23.77 -15.22 12.82
N GLN A 5 -24.20 -16.18 13.66
CA GLN A 5 -23.52 -16.42 14.94
C GLN A 5 -22.13 -16.99 14.65
N MET A 6 -21.19 -16.09 14.38
CA MET A 6 -19.79 -16.47 14.20
C MET A 6 -19.19 -16.83 15.56
N SER A 7 -18.57 -18.02 15.66
CA SER A 7 -17.84 -18.39 16.86
C SER A 7 -16.76 -17.34 17.16
N ILE A 8 -16.59 -16.98 18.45
CA ILE A 8 -15.53 -16.06 18.87
C ILE A 8 -14.13 -16.53 18.47
N TYR A 9 -13.92 -17.84 18.39
CA TYR A 9 -12.67 -18.42 17.92
C TYR A 9 -12.42 -18.18 16.43
N VAL A 10 -13.46 -18.30 15.58
CA VAL A 10 -13.37 -18.00 14.15
C VAL A 10 -13.12 -16.51 13.94
N LEU A 11 -13.82 -15.65 14.68
CA LEU A 11 -13.58 -14.21 14.64
C LEU A 11 -12.13 -13.88 15.02
N GLY A 12 -11.62 -14.44 16.12
CA GLY A 12 -10.24 -14.23 16.56
C GLY A 12 -9.20 -14.69 15.53
N LEU A 13 -9.43 -15.86 14.90
CA LEU A 13 -8.55 -16.36 13.83
C LEU A 13 -8.54 -15.45 12.60
N LEU A 14 -9.69 -14.92 12.18
CA LEU A 14 -9.77 -14.00 11.05
C LEU A 14 -9.15 -12.64 11.34
N VAL A 15 -9.31 -12.12 12.55
CA VAL A 15 -8.60 -10.91 12.99
C VAL A 15 -7.08 -11.15 12.98
N ALA A 16 -6.61 -12.28 13.51
CA ALA A 16 -5.20 -12.64 13.47
C ALA A 16 -4.69 -12.75 12.03
N LEU A 17 -5.46 -13.37 11.13
CA LEU A 17 -5.12 -13.48 9.70
C LEU A 17 -5.06 -12.09 9.03
N ALA A 18 -5.97 -11.17 9.37
CA ALA A 18 -5.93 -9.80 8.88
C ALA A 18 -4.69 -9.04 9.39
N LEU A 19 -4.28 -9.24 10.64
CA LEU A 19 -3.05 -8.67 11.17
C LEU A 19 -1.80 -9.30 10.54
N ILE A 20 -1.82 -10.59 10.21
CA ILE A 20 -0.77 -11.25 9.41
C ILE A 20 -0.69 -10.62 8.01
N PHE A 21 -1.83 -10.37 7.37
CA PHE A 21 -1.86 -9.67 6.09
C PHE A 21 -1.23 -8.27 6.23
N ASP A 22 -1.57 -7.52 7.27
CA ASP A 22 -1.04 -6.17 7.49
C ASP A 22 0.47 -6.17 7.78
N PHE A 23 0.94 -7.16 8.55
CA PHE A 23 2.37 -7.42 8.73
C PHE A 23 3.05 -7.72 7.38
N MET A 24 2.46 -8.59 6.56
CA MET A 24 2.97 -8.91 5.22
C MET A 24 2.93 -7.71 4.28
N ASN A 25 1.93 -6.84 4.41
CA ASN A 25 1.86 -5.56 3.71
C ASN A 25 3.06 -4.67 4.09
N GLY A 26 3.28 -4.45 5.39
CA GLY A 26 4.44 -3.69 5.87
C GLY A 26 5.78 -4.28 5.44
N PHE A 27 5.92 -5.61 5.46
CA PHE A 27 7.10 -6.32 5.02
C PHE A 27 7.35 -6.19 3.51
N HIS A 28 6.32 -6.40 2.69
CA HIS A 28 6.38 -6.30 1.23
C HIS A 28 6.64 -4.85 0.80
N ASP A 29 5.90 -3.91 1.37
CA ASP A 29 5.85 -2.52 0.96
C ASP A 29 6.86 -1.63 1.71
N ALA A 30 7.67 -2.18 2.64
CA ALA A 30 8.83 -1.48 3.19
C ALA A 30 9.70 -0.85 2.08
N ALA A 31 9.81 -1.52 0.94
CA ALA A 31 10.54 -1.03 -0.22
C ALA A 31 10.05 0.33 -0.72
N ASN A 32 8.76 0.61 -0.62
CA ASN A 32 8.16 1.86 -1.09
C ASN A 32 8.73 3.07 -0.35
N ALA A 33 8.96 2.91 0.95
CA ALA A 33 9.44 3.98 1.82
C ALA A 33 10.98 4.07 1.90
N ILE A 34 11.69 2.95 1.69
CA ILE A 34 13.14 2.91 1.94
C ILE A 34 14.00 2.75 0.69
N ALA A 35 13.45 2.30 -0.46
CA ALA A 35 14.26 2.00 -1.65
C ALA A 35 15.06 3.21 -2.14
N THR A 36 14.49 4.38 -2.09
CA THR A 36 15.11 5.65 -2.48
C THR A 36 16.24 6.05 -1.52
N VAL A 37 15.97 6.13 -0.22
CA VAL A 37 16.95 6.58 0.79
C VAL A 37 18.11 5.59 0.98
N VAL A 38 17.87 4.30 0.76
CA VAL A 38 18.90 3.26 0.77
C VAL A 38 19.73 3.28 -0.52
N SER A 39 19.09 3.40 -1.69
CA SER A 39 19.79 3.41 -2.98
C SER A 39 20.65 4.65 -3.20
N THR A 40 20.27 5.78 -2.62
CA THR A 40 21.07 7.02 -2.63
C THR A 40 22.21 7.02 -1.60
N GLY A 41 22.25 6.01 -0.73
CA GLY A 41 23.27 5.88 0.32
C GLY A 41 23.16 6.93 1.44
N VAL A 42 21.96 7.50 1.63
CA VAL A 42 21.69 8.46 2.72
C VAL A 42 21.54 7.74 4.05
N LEU A 43 20.81 6.60 4.07
CA LEU A 43 20.71 5.74 5.24
C LEU A 43 21.19 4.32 4.95
N LYS A 44 21.75 3.68 5.98
CA LYS A 44 21.99 2.23 5.97
C LYS A 44 20.65 1.49 5.99
N PRO A 45 20.57 0.29 5.40
CA PRO A 45 19.33 -0.48 5.32
C PRO A 45 18.59 -0.63 6.66
N GLN A 46 19.28 -1.02 7.72
CA GLN A 46 18.68 -1.24 9.04
C GLN A 46 18.11 0.06 9.65
N THR A 47 18.84 1.17 9.49
CA THR A 47 18.37 2.48 9.96
C THR A 47 17.16 2.96 9.16
N ALA A 48 17.13 2.67 7.85
CA ALA A 48 16.02 3.05 6.99
C ALA A 48 14.72 2.30 7.36
N VAL A 49 14.77 0.98 7.61
CA VAL A 49 13.57 0.23 8.04
C VAL A 49 13.11 0.66 9.43
N ALA A 50 14.04 0.91 10.36
CA ALA A 50 13.69 1.37 11.70
C ALA A 50 12.99 2.75 11.65
N MET A 51 13.56 3.70 10.88
CA MET A 51 12.94 5.00 10.66
C MET A 51 11.55 4.86 10.04
N SER A 52 11.42 4.07 8.96
CA SER A 52 10.14 3.88 8.28
C SER A 52 9.09 3.23 9.18
N ALA A 53 9.47 2.22 9.98
CA ALA A 53 8.57 1.58 10.93
C ALA A 53 8.06 2.54 12.00
N VAL A 54 8.93 3.40 12.55
CA VAL A 54 8.52 4.43 13.51
C VAL A 54 7.52 5.40 12.88
N PHE A 55 7.79 5.90 11.66
CA PHE A 55 6.90 6.85 11.02
C PHE A 55 5.60 6.21 10.50
N ASN A 56 5.61 4.93 10.12
CA ASN A 56 4.38 4.17 9.85
C ASN A 56 3.49 4.11 11.10
N PHE A 57 4.07 3.85 12.29
CA PHE A 57 3.32 3.84 13.54
C PHE A 57 2.83 5.24 13.95
N VAL A 58 3.69 6.26 13.83
CA VAL A 58 3.34 7.65 14.16
C VAL A 58 2.19 8.18 13.32
N ALA A 59 1.95 7.60 12.14
CA ALA A 59 0.84 7.95 11.27
C ALA A 59 -0.54 7.84 11.97
N ILE A 60 -0.68 7.00 13.00
CA ILE A 60 -1.91 6.88 13.82
C ILE A 60 -2.36 8.25 14.40
N PHE A 61 -1.43 9.14 14.66
CA PHE A 61 -1.71 10.46 15.27
C PHE A 61 -1.94 11.57 14.24
N THR A 62 -1.70 11.30 12.95
CA THR A 62 -1.66 12.33 11.90
C THR A 62 -2.79 12.23 10.89
N VAL A 63 -3.41 11.07 10.75
CA VAL A 63 -4.45 10.82 9.76
C VAL A 63 -5.71 10.25 10.42
N GLY A 64 -6.87 10.63 9.90
CA GLY A 64 -8.15 10.04 10.31
C GLY A 64 -8.35 8.63 9.76
N VAL A 65 -9.58 8.11 9.85
CA VAL A 65 -9.96 6.75 9.40
C VAL A 65 -10.77 6.75 8.09
N HIS A 66 -10.60 7.78 7.26
CA HIS A 66 -11.39 7.96 6.04
C HIS A 66 -11.21 6.84 5.02
N VAL A 67 -10.00 6.34 4.84
CA VAL A 67 -9.71 5.22 3.94
C VAL A 67 -10.31 3.92 4.46
N ALA A 68 -10.29 3.68 5.78
CA ALA A 68 -10.89 2.51 6.40
C ALA A 68 -12.39 2.41 6.11
N THR A 69 -13.10 3.54 6.16
CA THR A 69 -14.53 3.62 5.83
C THR A 69 -14.79 3.24 4.36
N THR A 70 -13.96 3.72 3.44
CA THR A 70 -14.10 3.42 2.00
C THR A 70 -13.87 1.95 1.70
N VAL A 71 -12.86 1.32 2.30
CA VAL A 71 -12.55 -0.10 2.08
C VAL A 71 -13.62 -1.00 2.69
N GLY A 72 -14.05 -0.69 3.92
CA GLY A 72 -15.01 -1.53 4.65
C GLY A 72 -16.43 -1.53 4.07
N LYS A 73 -16.83 -0.50 3.34
CA LYS A 73 -18.23 -0.34 2.87
C LYS A 73 -18.36 -0.11 1.37
N GLY A 74 -17.26 0.00 0.62
CA GLY A 74 -17.29 0.54 -0.74
C GLY A 74 -16.96 -0.41 -1.88
N THR A 75 -16.49 -1.63 -1.64
CA THR A 75 -15.94 -2.50 -2.69
C THR A 75 -16.85 -3.68 -3.02
N VAL A 76 -17.45 -4.28 -2.01
CA VAL A 76 -18.34 -5.44 -2.08
C VAL A 76 -19.56 -5.15 -1.23
N ASP A 77 -20.72 -5.68 -1.63
CA ASP A 77 -21.97 -5.58 -0.85
C ASP A 77 -21.74 -6.26 0.53
N PRO A 78 -21.89 -5.50 1.64
CA PRO A 78 -21.70 -6.05 2.98
C PRO A 78 -22.61 -7.24 3.30
N SER A 79 -23.77 -7.35 2.65
CA SER A 79 -24.69 -8.48 2.83
C SER A 79 -24.15 -9.82 2.31
N VAL A 80 -23.20 -9.76 1.39
CA VAL A 80 -22.54 -10.95 0.81
C VAL A 80 -21.34 -11.38 1.64
N VAL A 81 -20.77 -10.47 2.43
CA VAL A 81 -19.53 -10.72 3.19
C VAL A 81 -19.83 -11.59 4.40
N ASP A 82 -19.18 -12.74 4.45
CA ASP A 82 -19.12 -13.65 5.60
C ASP A 82 -17.68 -14.00 5.96
N HIS A 83 -17.51 -14.86 6.94
CA HIS A 83 -16.19 -15.31 7.39
C HIS A 83 -15.40 -16.04 6.30
N TYR A 84 -16.05 -16.78 5.39
CA TYR A 84 -15.38 -17.46 4.27
C TYR A 84 -14.91 -16.48 3.21
N VAL A 85 -15.68 -15.42 2.93
CA VAL A 85 -15.28 -14.34 2.00
C VAL A 85 -14.07 -13.60 2.54
N VAL A 86 -14.07 -13.24 3.83
CA VAL A 86 -12.92 -12.57 4.47
C VAL A 86 -11.70 -13.50 4.51
N PHE A 87 -11.87 -14.77 4.86
CA PHE A 87 -10.81 -15.78 4.83
C PHE A 87 -10.19 -15.88 3.43
N GLY A 88 -11.01 -16.11 2.41
CA GLY A 88 -10.57 -16.22 1.03
C GLY A 88 -9.81 -14.99 0.56
N ALA A 89 -10.34 -13.79 0.85
CA ALA A 89 -9.74 -12.51 0.48
C ALA A 89 -8.34 -12.34 1.09
N LEU A 90 -8.21 -12.58 2.39
CA LEU A 90 -6.93 -12.42 3.10
C LEU A 90 -5.90 -13.45 2.65
N VAL A 91 -6.29 -14.73 2.55
CA VAL A 91 -5.38 -15.82 2.08
C VAL A 91 -4.91 -15.54 0.66
N GLY A 92 -5.82 -15.17 -0.26
CA GLY A 92 -5.46 -14.86 -1.65
C GLY A 92 -4.49 -13.67 -1.74
N ALA A 93 -4.73 -12.62 -0.97
CA ALA A 93 -3.84 -11.46 -0.92
C ALA A 93 -2.47 -11.79 -0.31
N ILE A 94 -2.43 -12.57 0.77
CA ILE A 94 -1.16 -13.01 1.40
C ILE A 94 -0.35 -13.85 0.43
N ILE A 95 -0.96 -14.84 -0.22
CA ILE A 95 -0.28 -15.71 -1.20
C ILE A 95 0.32 -14.85 -2.33
N TRP A 96 -0.46 -13.90 -2.88
CA TRP A 96 0.03 -13.01 -3.93
C TRP A 96 1.20 -12.14 -3.46
N ASN A 97 1.12 -11.57 -2.26
CA ASN A 97 2.21 -10.81 -1.67
C ASN A 97 3.49 -11.64 -1.48
N VAL A 98 3.36 -12.91 -1.03
CA VAL A 98 4.50 -13.82 -0.90
C VAL A 98 5.12 -14.14 -2.26
N VAL A 99 4.31 -14.44 -3.26
CA VAL A 99 4.77 -14.73 -4.64
C VAL A 99 5.53 -13.52 -5.20
N THR A 100 4.94 -12.34 -5.16
CA THR A 100 5.57 -11.13 -5.73
C THR A 100 6.81 -10.71 -4.94
N TRP A 101 6.82 -10.85 -3.63
CA TRP A 101 8.01 -10.66 -2.82
C TRP A 101 9.13 -11.64 -3.20
N TYR A 102 8.80 -12.93 -3.35
CA TYR A 102 9.80 -13.95 -3.71
C TYR A 102 10.50 -13.63 -5.02
N TYR A 103 9.78 -13.17 -6.03
CA TYR A 103 10.34 -12.76 -7.32
C TYR A 103 10.89 -11.32 -7.34
N GLY A 104 10.73 -10.55 -6.26
CA GLY A 104 11.16 -9.14 -6.16
C GLY A 104 10.38 -8.22 -7.10
N ILE A 105 9.11 -8.53 -7.33
CA ILE A 105 8.19 -7.77 -8.17
C ILE A 105 7.47 -6.73 -7.31
N PRO A 106 7.62 -5.42 -7.59
CA PRO A 106 6.92 -4.37 -6.85
C PRO A 106 5.45 -4.30 -7.28
N SER A 107 4.64 -5.17 -6.69
CA SER A 107 3.18 -5.17 -6.82
C SER A 107 2.54 -4.34 -5.72
N SER A 108 1.21 -4.22 -5.74
CA SER A 108 0.45 -3.49 -4.73
C SER A 108 -0.28 -4.43 -3.79
N SER A 109 0.10 -4.45 -2.52
CA SER A 109 -0.60 -5.19 -1.47
C SER A 109 -2.06 -4.75 -1.32
N SER A 110 -2.34 -3.46 -1.56
CA SER A 110 -3.70 -2.91 -1.57
C SER A 110 -4.56 -3.49 -2.68
N HIS A 111 -4.01 -3.59 -3.89
CA HIS A 111 -4.73 -4.19 -5.02
C HIS A 111 -4.87 -5.70 -4.85
N ALA A 112 -3.90 -6.37 -4.22
CA ALA A 112 -4.02 -7.78 -3.85
C ALA A 112 -5.18 -8.01 -2.86
N LEU A 113 -5.36 -7.14 -1.87
CA LEU A 113 -6.47 -7.21 -0.93
C LEU A 113 -7.83 -6.97 -1.62
N ILE A 114 -7.92 -5.92 -2.44
CA ILE A 114 -9.15 -5.61 -3.19
C ILE A 114 -9.48 -6.74 -4.17
N GLY A 115 -8.49 -7.23 -4.92
CA GLY A 115 -8.65 -8.38 -5.80
C GLY A 115 -9.11 -9.63 -5.04
N GLY A 116 -8.51 -9.89 -3.88
CA GLY A 116 -8.90 -10.98 -3.01
C GLY A 116 -10.36 -10.87 -2.56
N LEU A 117 -10.78 -9.69 -2.12
CA LEU A 117 -12.17 -9.45 -1.69
C LEU A 117 -13.16 -9.63 -2.84
N VAL A 118 -12.84 -9.08 -4.02
CA VAL A 118 -13.62 -9.26 -5.25
C VAL A 118 -13.73 -10.73 -5.64
N GLY A 119 -12.60 -11.45 -5.66
CA GLY A 119 -12.56 -12.85 -6.08
C GLY A 119 -13.37 -13.79 -5.18
N ALA A 120 -13.23 -13.63 -3.85
CA ALA A 120 -13.98 -14.41 -2.88
C ALA A 120 -15.49 -14.10 -2.93
N ALA A 121 -15.87 -12.82 -3.07
CA ALA A 121 -17.28 -12.42 -3.16
C ALA A 121 -17.94 -12.91 -4.46
N VAL A 122 -17.23 -12.82 -5.59
CA VAL A 122 -17.72 -13.34 -6.88
C VAL A 122 -17.86 -14.85 -6.86
N ALA A 123 -16.92 -15.56 -6.25
CA ALA A 123 -17.01 -17.02 -6.08
C ALA A 123 -18.22 -17.44 -5.24
N LYS A 124 -18.61 -16.62 -4.24
CA LYS A 124 -19.76 -16.87 -3.39
C LYS A 124 -21.09 -16.55 -4.06
N SER A 125 -21.21 -15.37 -4.68
CA SER A 125 -22.53 -14.80 -5.06
C SER A 125 -22.58 -14.22 -6.47
N GLY A 126 -21.53 -14.47 -7.28
CA GLY A 126 -21.44 -13.92 -8.63
C GLY A 126 -21.11 -12.42 -8.66
N THR A 127 -21.10 -11.85 -9.85
CA THR A 127 -20.71 -10.45 -10.10
C THR A 127 -21.67 -9.41 -9.49
N GLY A 128 -22.92 -9.79 -9.19
CA GLY A 128 -23.89 -8.93 -8.51
C GLY A 128 -23.51 -8.52 -7.08
N ALA A 129 -22.51 -9.23 -6.48
CA ALA A 129 -21.97 -8.88 -5.18
C ALA A 129 -21.08 -7.62 -5.20
N LEU A 130 -20.73 -7.08 -6.37
CA LEU A 130 -19.77 -6.03 -6.52
C LEU A 130 -20.40 -4.64 -6.49
N VAL A 131 -19.82 -3.72 -5.71
CA VAL A 131 -20.22 -2.31 -5.69
C VAL A 131 -19.49 -1.56 -6.80
N GLY A 132 -20.16 -1.38 -7.95
CA GLY A 132 -19.55 -0.83 -9.16
C GLY A 132 -18.92 0.55 -8.97
N SER A 133 -19.52 1.44 -8.17
CA SER A 133 -18.97 2.78 -7.91
C SER A 133 -17.64 2.76 -7.16
N GLY A 134 -17.49 1.89 -6.17
CA GLY A 134 -16.25 1.75 -5.41
C GLY A 134 -15.14 1.08 -6.22
N LEU A 135 -15.49 0.06 -7.01
CA LEU A 135 -14.53 -0.58 -7.91
C LEU A 135 -14.07 0.38 -9.01
N LEU A 136 -14.97 1.16 -9.61
CA LEU A 136 -14.63 2.17 -10.61
C LEU A 136 -13.65 3.20 -10.02
N LYS A 137 -13.91 3.68 -8.79
CA LYS A 137 -13.00 4.57 -8.07
C LYS A 137 -11.63 3.94 -7.91
N THR A 138 -11.56 2.68 -7.49
CA THR A 138 -10.30 1.95 -7.37
C THR A 138 -9.56 1.86 -8.70
N VAL A 139 -10.23 1.45 -9.78
CA VAL A 139 -9.63 1.33 -11.13
C VAL A 139 -9.10 2.67 -11.63
N ILE A 140 -9.85 3.75 -11.43
CA ILE A 140 -9.38 5.10 -11.79
C ILE A 140 -8.08 5.43 -11.04
N PHE A 141 -8.02 5.15 -9.73
CA PHE A 141 -6.83 5.48 -8.93
C PHE A 141 -5.65 4.53 -9.14
N ILE A 142 -5.84 3.35 -9.76
CA ILE A 142 -4.72 2.53 -10.29
C ILE A 142 -3.88 3.32 -11.29
N VAL A 143 -4.55 4.14 -12.11
CA VAL A 143 -3.89 4.98 -13.14
C VAL A 143 -3.52 6.35 -12.58
N VAL A 144 -4.42 6.99 -11.84
CA VAL A 144 -4.24 8.36 -11.36
C VAL A 144 -3.10 8.46 -10.34
N SER A 145 -2.97 7.50 -9.41
CA SER A 145 -1.95 7.59 -8.36
C SER A 145 -0.51 7.55 -8.88
N PRO A 146 -0.10 6.65 -9.80
CA PRO A 146 1.24 6.72 -10.38
C PRO A 146 1.45 7.94 -11.27
N LEU A 147 0.41 8.42 -11.96
CA LEU A 147 0.49 9.66 -12.76
C LEU A 147 0.69 10.88 -11.85
N MET A 148 -0.03 10.97 -10.74
CA MET A 148 0.19 12.04 -9.74
C MET A 148 1.61 11.98 -9.18
N GLY A 149 2.09 10.80 -8.80
CA GLY A 149 3.47 10.61 -8.37
C GLY A 149 4.46 11.05 -9.43
N PHE A 150 4.27 10.64 -10.69
CA PHE A 150 5.10 11.03 -11.83
C PHE A 150 5.14 12.55 -12.03
N VAL A 151 3.98 13.19 -12.08
CA VAL A 151 3.88 14.64 -12.30
C VAL A 151 4.51 15.40 -11.13
N LEU A 152 4.11 15.07 -9.89
CA LEU A 152 4.63 15.78 -8.71
C LEU A 152 6.14 15.54 -8.52
N GLY A 153 6.62 14.31 -8.68
CA GLY A 153 8.06 14.02 -8.64
C GLY A 153 8.84 14.80 -9.70
N SER A 154 8.32 14.88 -10.92
CA SER A 154 8.91 15.68 -12.01
C SER A 154 8.91 17.16 -11.70
N VAL A 155 7.79 17.70 -11.25
CA VAL A 155 7.64 19.13 -10.94
C VAL A 155 8.57 19.53 -9.80
N VAL A 156 8.62 18.75 -8.71
CA VAL A 156 9.54 19.01 -7.60
C VAL A 156 10.98 18.95 -8.08
N MET A 157 11.34 17.99 -8.95
CA MET A 157 12.69 17.90 -9.51
C MET A 157 13.05 19.11 -10.36
N LEU A 158 12.12 19.61 -11.19
CA LEU A 158 12.34 20.80 -12.01
C LEU A 158 12.50 22.05 -11.15
N ILE A 159 11.64 22.24 -10.14
CA ILE A 159 11.73 23.36 -9.18
C ILE A 159 13.08 23.35 -8.47
N VAL A 160 13.46 22.20 -7.92
CA VAL A 160 14.75 22.06 -7.22
C VAL A 160 15.92 22.31 -8.16
N SER A 161 15.88 21.82 -9.39
CA SER A 161 16.93 22.06 -10.40
C SER A 161 17.07 23.53 -10.72
N TRP A 162 15.96 24.25 -10.83
CA TRP A 162 15.95 25.68 -11.10
C TRP A 162 16.45 26.50 -9.91
N VAL A 163 16.00 26.20 -8.69
CA VAL A 163 16.42 26.88 -7.45
C VAL A 163 17.93 26.74 -7.21
N PHE A 164 18.46 25.53 -7.45
CA PHE A 164 19.86 25.18 -7.17
C PHE A 164 20.76 25.26 -8.41
N VAL A 165 20.30 25.86 -9.53
CA VAL A 165 21.07 25.95 -10.79
C VAL A 165 22.44 26.60 -10.63
N ARG A 166 22.58 27.53 -9.68
CA ARG A 166 23.85 28.24 -9.38
C ARG A 166 24.64 27.60 -8.24
N SER A 167 24.18 26.49 -7.68
CA SER A 167 24.83 25.83 -6.55
C SER A 167 25.82 24.77 -7.03
N THR A 168 26.90 24.59 -6.29
CA THR A 168 27.87 23.54 -6.61
C THR A 168 27.27 22.15 -6.32
N PRO A 169 27.65 21.12 -7.09
CA PRO A 169 27.15 19.75 -6.88
C PRO A 169 27.39 19.24 -5.45
N ARG A 170 28.51 19.59 -4.83
CA ARG A 170 28.84 19.22 -3.46
C ARG A 170 27.87 19.85 -2.44
N LYS A 171 27.52 21.13 -2.62
CA LYS A 171 26.54 21.82 -1.77
C LYS A 171 25.16 21.19 -1.89
N VAL A 172 24.72 20.89 -3.11
CA VAL A 172 23.45 20.21 -3.38
C VAL A 172 23.42 18.82 -2.70
N ASP A 173 24.45 17.99 -2.89
CA ASP A 173 24.52 16.67 -2.26
C ASP A 173 24.42 16.76 -0.74
N THR A 174 25.20 17.67 -0.11
CA THR A 174 25.20 17.85 1.35
C THR A 174 23.82 18.24 1.89
N TRP A 175 23.13 19.16 1.23
CA TRP A 175 21.80 19.60 1.63
C TRP A 175 20.75 18.50 1.44
N PHE A 176 20.74 17.86 0.28
CA PHE A 176 19.72 16.87 -0.04
C PHE A 176 19.91 15.54 0.70
N ARG A 177 21.09 15.20 1.17
CA ARG A 177 21.26 14.10 2.14
C ARG A 177 20.51 14.33 3.44
N ARG A 178 20.40 15.57 3.92
CA ARG A 178 19.62 15.92 5.11
C ARG A 178 18.13 16.02 4.81
N LEU A 179 17.78 16.72 3.73
CA LEU A 179 16.38 16.91 3.32
C LEU A 179 15.70 15.57 2.97
N GLN A 180 16.45 14.61 2.42
CA GLN A 180 15.91 13.29 2.11
C GLN A 180 15.51 12.50 3.35
N LEU A 181 16.08 12.75 4.51
CA LEU A 181 15.61 12.16 5.77
C LEU A 181 14.17 12.59 6.08
N PHE A 182 13.87 13.88 5.87
CA PHE A 182 12.52 14.41 6.08
C PHE A 182 11.51 13.90 5.05
N SER A 183 11.89 13.86 3.76
CA SER A 183 10.99 13.34 2.73
C SER A 183 10.72 11.85 2.89
N ALA A 184 11.72 11.05 3.26
CA ALA A 184 11.55 9.63 3.53
C ALA A 184 10.67 9.39 4.77
N ALA A 185 10.80 10.20 5.81
CA ALA A 185 9.94 10.17 6.98
C ALA A 185 8.49 10.56 6.61
N ALA A 186 8.30 11.63 5.85
CA ALA A 186 6.99 12.07 5.38
C ALA A 186 6.32 11.02 4.47
N TYR A 187 7.10 10.38 3.58
CA TYR A 187 6.59 9.30 2.75
C TYR A 187 6.17 8.10 3.61
N SER A 188 6.96 7.72 4.61
CA SER A 188 6.62 6.64 5.55
C SER A 188 5.34 6.94 6.34
N LEU A 189 5.15 8.19 6.80
CA LEU A 189 3.90 8.65 7.40
C LEU A 189 2.70 8.47 6.46
N GLY A 190 2.83 8.91 5.21
CA GLY A 190 1.80 8.76 4.19
C GLY A 190 1.51 7.29 3.87
N HIS A 191 2.56 6.45 3.82
CA HIS A 191 2.45 5.01 3.59
C HIS A 191 1.66 4.33 4.72
N GLY A 192 2.10 4.43 5.97
CA GLY A 192 1.39 3.85 7.11
C GLY A 192 -0.03 4.39 7.23
N GLY A 193 -0.19 5.70 7.03
CA GLY A 193 -1.49 6.37 7.10
C GLY A 193 -2.50 5.93 6.05
N ASN A 194 -2.08 5.51 4.88
CA ASN A 194 -2.98 4.97 3.85
C ASN A 194 -3.16 3.46 3.97
N ASP A 195 -2.07 2.72 4.18
CA ASP A 195 -2.08 1.26 4.04
C ASP A 195 -2.65 0.54 5.27
N ALA A 196 -2.33 0.94 6.49
CA ALA A 196 -2.91 0.36 7.70
C ALA A 196 -4.45 0.49 7.73
N GLN A 197 -4.98 1.60 7.20
CA GLN A 197 -6.42 1.83 7.18
C GLN A 197 -7.19 0.80 6.33
N LYS A 198 -6.56 0.17 5.36
CA LYS A 198 -7.21 -0.86 4.53
C LYS A 198 -7.51 -2.10 5.35
N THR A 199 -6.55 -2.54 6.16
CA THR A 199 -6.74 -3.67 7.09
C THR A 199 -7.69 -3.30 8.23
N ILE A 200 -7.61 -2.07 8.75
CA ILE A 200 -8.58 -1.55 9.72
C ILE A 200 -10.00 -1.66 9.15
N GLY A 201 -10.22 -1.28 7.89
CA GLY A 201 -11.52 -1.40 7.23
C GLY A 201 -12.03 -2.83 7.12
N ILE A 202 -11.16 -3.79 6.80
CA ILE A 202 -11.51 -5.22 6.73
C ILE A 202 -11.88 -5.77 8.13
N ILE A 203 -11.08 -5.49 9.16
CA ILE A 203 -11.38 -5.95 10.52
C ILE A 203 -12.67 -5.29 11.02
N TRP A 204 -12.86 -4.01 10.77
CA TRP A 204 -14.07 -3.30 11.16
C TRP A 204 -15.31 -3.88 10.50
N MET A 205 -15.27 -4.15 9.18
CA MET A 205 -16.33 -4.84 8.45
C MET A 205 -16.61 -6.22 9.06
N LEU A 206 -15.57 -6.99 9.39
CA LEU A 206 -15.70 -8.30 10.04
C LEU A 206 -16.39 -8.20 11.40
N LEU A 207 -16.05 -7.21 12.23
CA LEU A 207 -16.67 -6.97 13.52
C LEU A 207 -18.15 -6.58 13.41
N ILE A 208 -18.51 -5.82 12.37
CA ILE A 208 -19.91 -5.46 12.07
C ILE A 208 -20.70 -6.72 11.68
N VAL A 209 -20.15 -7.54 10.77
CA VAL A 209 -20.78 -8.79 10.32
C VAL A 209 -20.95 -9.78 11.49
N ALA A 210 -19.98 -9.84 12.41
CA ALA A 210 -20.04 -10.67 13.62
C ALA A 210 -21.00 -10.12 14.69
N GLY A 211 -21.57 -8.92 14.51
CA GLY A 211 -22.46 -8.29 15.49
C GLY A 211 -21.75 -7.73 16.73
N VAL A 212 -20.40 -7.68 16.71
CA VAL A 212 -19.60 -7.11 17.82
C VAL A 212 -19.61 -5.58 17.81
N THR A 213 -19.67 -5.00 16.61
CA THR A 213 -19.75 -3.55 16.42
C THR A 213 -21.07 -3.20 15.72
N ALA A 214 -21.75 -2.16 16.19
CA ALA A 214 -23.00 -1.72 15.57
C ALA A 214 -22.78 -1.28 14.11
N PRO A 215 -23.68 -1.62 13.16
CA PRO A 215 -23.59 -1.15 11.77
C PRO A 215 -23.61 0.38 11.63
N THR A 216 -24.17 1.07 12.63
CA THR A 216 -24.23 2.53 12.72
C THR A 216 -22.98 3.17 13.28
N ALA A 217 -21.99 2.38 13.75
CA ALA A 217 -20.74 2.91 14.25
C ALA A 217 -20.04 3.76 13.18
N THR A 218 -19.58 4.93 13.58
CA THR A 218 -18.91 5.89 12.70
C THR A 218 -17.41 5.68 12.62
N GLU A 219 -16.84 5.01 13.63
CA GLU A 219 -15.40 4.78 13.75
C GLU A 219 -15.09 3.34 14.16
N PRO A 220 -13.96 2.78 13.71
CA PRO A 220 -13.47 1.48 14.14
C PRO A 220 -13.00 1.54 15.60
N PRO A 221 -13.06 0.41 16.35
CA PRO A 221 -12.54 0.35 17.72
C PRO A 221 -11.04 0.70 17.80
N LEU A 222 -10.64 1.43 18.83
CA LEU A 222 -9.26 1.90 19.02
C LEU A 222 -8.23 0.76 19.01
N TRP A 223 -8.57 -0.40 19.61
CA TRP A 223 -7.68 -1.56 19.61
C TRP A 223 -7.38 -2.09 18.19
N VAL A 224 -8.35 -2.00 17.25
CA VAL A 224 -8.15 -2.37 15.84
C VAL A 224 -7.15 -1.42 15.19
N ILE A 225 -7.32 -0.12 15.43
CA ILE A 225 -6.43 0.90 14.91
C ILE A 225 -4.99 0.65 15.38
N ILE A 226 -4.79 0.53 16.70
CA ILE A 226 -3.47 0.30 17.29
C ILE A 226 -2.83 -1.00 16.78
N SER A 227 -3.60 -2.09 16.73
CA SER A 227 -3.05 -3.39 16.29
C SER A 227 -2.62 -3.37 14.82
N CYS A 228 -3.37 -2.72 13.92
CA CYS A 228 -2.98 -2.60 12.52
C CYS A 228 -1.73 -1.73 12.35
N TYR A 229 -1.69 -0.54 12.95
CA TYR A 229 -0.47 0.28 12.88
C TYR A 229 0.74 -0.41 13.49
N THR A 230 0.55 -1.23 14.51
CA THR A 230 1.63 -2.05 15.09
C THR A 230 2.06 -3.14 14.11
N ALA A 231 1.11 -3.87 13.51
CA ALA A 231 1.39 -4.97 12.59
C ALA A 231 2.16 -4.50 11.34
N ILE A 232 1.71 -3.42 10.68
CA ILE A 232 2.39 -2.89 9.50
C ILE A 232 3.79 -2.36 9.84
N SER A 233 3.95 -1.72 11.00
CA SER A 233 5.23 -1.20 11.46
C SER A 233 6.21 -2.32 11.77
N LEU A 234 5.78 -3.37 12.45
CA LEU A 234 6.59 -4.56 12.69
C LEU A 234 6.99 -5.24 11.37
N GLY A 235 6.06 -5.40 10.43
CA GLY A 235 6.36 -5.92 9.10
C GLY A 235 7.46 -5.12 8.39
N THR A 236 7.38 -3.79 8.45
CA THR A 236 8.35 -2.89 7.83
C THR A 236 9.77 -3.08 8.39
N LEU A 237 9.94 -3.44 9.66
CA LEU A 237 11.25 -3.69 10.26
C LEU A 237 12.04 -4.82 9.58
N PHE A 238 11.35 -5.82 9.04
CA PHE A 238 12.01 -6.94 8.35
C PHE A 238 12.44 -6.59 6.92
N GLY A 239 11.82 -5.62 6.28
CA GLY A 239 12.17 -5.05 4.99
C GLY A 239 12.01 -5.99 3.79
N GLY A 240 11.41 -5.53 2.72
CA GLY A 240 11.27 -6.25 1.44
C GLY A 240 12.52 -6.15 0.54
N TRP A 241 13.67 -6.65 0.97
CA TRP A 241 14.99 -6.38 0.34
C TRP A 241 15.05 -6.70 -1.16
N ARG A 242 14.33 -7.73 -1.63
CA ARG A 242 14.28 -8.08 -3.06
C ARG A 242 13.60 -6.99 -3.87
N ILE A 243 12.52 -6.42 -3.34
CA ILE A 243 11.76 -5.33 -3.97
C ILE A 243 12.53 -4.02 -3.85
N VAL A 244 13.20 -3.75 -2.70
CA VAL A 244 14.09 -2.59 -2.51
C VAL A 244 15.15 -2.53 -3.62
N LYS A 245 15.77 -3.66 -3.96
CA LYS A 245 16.76 -3.75 -5.04
C LYS A 245 16.13 -3.41 -6.40
N THR A 246 14.92 -3.86 -6.67
CA THR A 246 14.24 -3.58 -7.94
C THR A 246 13.89 -2.10 -8.05
N MET A 247 13.26 -1.51 -7.05
CA MET A 247 12.80 -0.12 -7.08
C MET A 247 13.96 0.89 -6.97
N GLY A 248 14.91 0.62 -6.08
CA GLY A 248 16.00 1.55 -5.80
C GLY A 248 17.13 1.55 -6.83
N GLN A 249 17.33 0.43 -7.57
CA GLN A 249 18.50 0.28 -8.43
C GLN A 249 18.19 -0.06 -9.89
N LYS A 250 17.02 -0.68 -10.18
CA LYS A 250 16.73 -1.16 -11.53
C LYS A 250 15.92 -0.18 -12.36
N ILE A 251 15.16 0.76 -11.79
CA ILE A 251 14.32 1.71 -12.55
C ILE A 251 15.18 2.85 -13.06
N THR A 252 15.86 3.56 -12.17
CA THR A 252 16.80 4.66 -12.48
C THR A 252 17.83 4.81 -11.37
N LYS A 253 18.97 5.43 -11.67
CA LYS A 253 19.99 5.74 -10.65
C LYS A 253 19.67 7.08 -10.01
N LEU A 254 19.16 7.06 -8.79
CA LEU A 254 18.88 8.29 -8.03
C LEU A 254 20.13 8.78 -7.28
N LYS A 255 20.27 10.11 -7.23
CA LYS A 255 21.10 10.83 -6.26
C LYS A 255 20.22 11.31 -5.10
N PRO A 256 20.78 11.78 -3.96
CA PRO A 256 19.98 12.27 -2.83
C PRO A 256 18.91 13.30 -3.22
N VAL A 257 19.25 14.25 -4.11
CA VAL A 257 18.28 15.22 -4.63
C VAL A 257 17.11 14.55 -5.37
N GLY A 258 17.37 13.52 -6.17
CA GLY A 258 16.32 12.78 -6.87
C GLY A 258 15.47 11.94 -5.91
N GLY A 259 16.09 11.33 -4.90
CA GLY A 259 15.38 10.62 -3.84
C GLY A 259 14.42 11.53 -3.08
N PHE A 260 14.92 12.70 -2.63
CA PHE A 260 14.09 13.72 -2.01
C PHE A 260 12.89 14.13 -2.88
N CYS A 261 13.11 14.38 -4.17
CA CYS A 261 12.02 14.79 -5.06
C CYS A 261 10.98 13.69 -5.27
N ALA A 262 11.41 12.43 -5.41
CA ALA A 262 10.50 11.30 -5.58
C ALA A 262 9.66 11.05 -4.32
N GLU A 263 10.30 11.03 -3.15
CA GLU A 263 9.64 10.85 -1.86
C GLU A 263 8.69 12.01 -1.56
N SER A 264 9.07 13.25 -1.84
CA SER A 264 8.22 14.43 -1.64
C SER A 264 6.98 14.38 -2.54
N GLY A 265 7.14 14.10 -3.84
CA GLY A 265 6.02 13.96 -4.77
C GLY A 265 5.09 12.81 -4.39
N GLY A 266 5.67 11.68 -3.97
CA GLY A 266 4.93 10.54 -3.46
C GLY A 266 4.17 10.86 -2.17
N ALA A 267 4.81 11.49 -1.19
CA ALA A 267 4.20 11.85 0.09
C ALA A 267 3.00 12.81 -0.11
N ILE A 268 3.15 13.84 -0.93
CA ILE A 268 2.05 14.77 -1.26
C ILE A 268 0.87 13.99 -1.84
N THR A 269 1.12 13.07 -2.78
CA THR A 269 0.08 12.22 -3.39
C THR A 269 -0.64 11.40 -2.32
N LEU A 270 0.11 10.76 -1.40
CA LEU A 270 -0.46 9.91 -0.36
C LEU A 270 -1.29 10.72 0.64
N PHE A 271 -0.81 11.88 1.10
CA PHE A 271 -1.57 12.72 2.03
C PHE A 271 -2.87 13.23 1.40
N VAL A 272 -2.82 13.70 0.16
CA VAL A 272 -4.03 14.15 -0.56
C VAL A 272 -5.04 12.99 -0.73
N ALA A 273 -4.58 11.82 -1.14
CA ALA A 273 -5.44 10.66 -1.30
C ALA A 273 -6.03 10.19 0.03
N THR A 274 -5.24 10.16 1.10
CA THR A 274 -5.69 9.75 2.44
C THR A 274 -6.71 10.73 3.01
N ALA A 275 -6.49 12.03 2.87
CA ALA A 275 -7.45 13.05 3.29
C ALA A 275 -8.77 12.95 2.52
N ALA A 276 -8.73 12.58 1.23
CA ALA A 276 -9.91 12.34 0.41
C ALA A 276 -10.56 10.95 0.66
N GLY A 277 -10.04 10.15 1.59
CA GLY A 277 -10.54 8.80 1.88
C GLY A 277 -10.36 7.81 0.72
N ILE A 278 -9.34 8.00 -0.11
CA ILE A 278 -9.10 7.19 -1.29
C ILE A 278 -8.01 6.16 -1.00
N PRO A 279 -8.33 4.85 -1.08
CA PRO A 279 -7.32 3.80 -1.00
C PRO A 279 -6.48 3.80 -2.28
N VAL A 280 -5.23 4.24 -2.18
CA VAL A 280 -4.29 4.23 -3.31
C VAL A 280 -3.21 3.18 -3.11
N SER A 281 -2.51 2.85 -4.20
CA SER A 281 -1.30 2.03 -4.16
C SER A 281 -0.09 2.91 -3.88
N THR A 282 0.51 2.71 -2.72
CA THR A 282 1.77 3.38 -2.35
C THR A 282 2.91 2.96 -3.27
N THR A 283 2.96 1.68 -3.69
CA THR A 283 3.93 1.16 -4.67
C THR A 283 3.82 1.86 -6.03
N HIS A 284 2.59 2.04 -6.54
CA HIS A 284 2.38 2.73 -7.82
C HIS A 284 2.79 4.19 -7.74
N THR A 285 2.41 4.85 -6.64
CA THR A 285 2.71 6.26 -6.39
C THR A 285 4.21 6.54 -6.40
N ILE A 286 4.99 5.79 -5.59
CA ILE A 286 6.44 6.03 -5.52
C ILE A 286 7.16 5.60 -6.79
N THR A 287 6.72 4.51 -7.44
CA THR A 287 7.27 4.08 -8.72
C THR A 287 7.07 5.17 -9.77
N GLY A 288 5.86 5.73 -9.86
CA GLY A 288 5.56 6.86 -10.73
C GLY A 288 6.47 8.06 -10.43
N ALA A 289 6.66 8.41 -9.16
CA ALA A 289 7.52 9.51 -8.74
C ALA A 289 9.00 9.28 -9.11
N ILE A 290 9.51 8.05 -8.93
CA ILE A 290 10.88 7.68 -9.32
C ILE A 290 11.07 7.81 -10.84
N VAL A 291 10.10 7.31 -11.63
CA VAL A 291 10.12 7.44 -13.10
C VAL A 291 10.03 8.89 -13.50
N GLY A 292 9.17 9.68 -12.87
CA GLY A 292 9.00 11.12 -13.13
C GLY A 292 10.29 11.91 -12.89
N VAL A 293 10.94 11.70 -11.75
CA VAL A 293 12.23 12.32 -11.42
C VAL A 293 13.31 11.92 -12.43
N GLY A 294 13.39 10.63 -12.77
CA GLY A 294 14.35 10.15 -13.77
C GLY A 294 14.11 10.78 -15.13
N SER A 295 12.85 10.87 -15.57
CA SER A 295 12.46 11.48 -16.85
C SER A 295 12.73 12.97 -16.91
N ALA A 296 12.50 13.70 -15.82
CA ALA A 296 12.78 15.13 -15.70
C ALA A 296 14.28 15.44 -15.80
N GLN A 297 15.14 14.53 -15.34
CA GLN A 297 16.60 14.66 -15.52
C GLN A 297 17.01 14.35 -16.97
N LYS A 298 16.64 13.17 -17.45
CA LYS A 298 16.87 12.71 -18.82
C LYS A 298 16.00 11.47 -19.09
N ALA A 299 15.14 11.53 -20.09
CA ALA A 299 14.24 10.40 -20.41
C ALA A 299 14.98 9.06 -20.61
N SER A 300 16.20 9.09 -21.15
CA SER A 300 17.05 7.91 -21.32
C SER A 300 17.69 7.38 -20.02
N ALA A 301 17.58 8.09 -18.90
CA ALA A 301 18.06 7.61 -17.61
C ALA A 301 17.10 6.58 -16.99
N VAL A 302 15.85 6.54 -17.45
CA VAL A 302 14.84 5.56 -17.01
C VAL A 302 14.96 4.29 -17.84
N ARG A 303 15.02 3.16 -17.17
CA ARG A 303 14.98 1.83 -17.81
C ARG A 303 13.53 1.45 -18.09
N TRP A 304 12.99 1.94 -19.20
CA TRP A 304 11.58 1.77 -19.59
C TRP A 304 11.11 0.31 -19.66
N GLY A 305 12.00 -0.64 -20.01
CA GLY A 305 11.67 -2.06 -19.99
C GLY A 305 11.36 -2.56 -18.58
N VAL A 306 12.09 -2.09 -17.56
CA VAL A 306 11.80 -2.42 -16.15
C VAL A 306 10.49 -1.77 -15.71
N ALA A 307 10.29 -0.50 -16.06
CA ALA A 307 9.05 0.21 -15.75
C ALA A 307 7.83 -0.48 -16.40
N GLY A 308 7.94 -0.92 -17.65
CA GLY A 308 6.89 -1.67 -18.33
C GLY A 308 6.56 -3.00 -17.65
N ASN A 309 7.58 -3.77 -17.23
CA ASN A 309 7.37 -5.02 -16.49
C ASN A 309 6.66 -4.79 -15.16
N ILE A 310 6.92 -3.68 -14.48
CA ILE A 310 6.23 -3.30 -13.25
C ILE A 310 4.76 -2.97 -13.54
N VAL A 311 4.46 -2.25 -14.61
CA VAL A 311 3.08 -1.95 -15.03
C VAL A 311 2.30 -3.23 -15.34
N TRP A 312 2.92 -4.21 -16.03
CA TRP A 312 2.31 -5.52 -16.25
C TRP A 312 2.00 -6.24 -14.92
N ALA A 313 2.93 -6.20 -13.96
CA ALA A 313 2.67 -6.78 -12.64
C ALA A 313 1.47 -6.12 -11.95
N TRP A 314 1.26 -4.81 -12.11
CA TRP A 314 0.10 -4.11 -11.58
C TRP A 314 -1.21 -4.58 -12.19
N ILE A 315 -1.24 -4.77 -13.51
CA ILE A 315 -2.43 -5.26 -14.23
C ILE A 315 -2.80 -6.67 -13.77
N PHE A 316 -1.81 -7.55 -13.57
CA PHE A 316 -2.05 -8.93 -13.16
C PHE A 316 -2.36 -9.10 -11.67
N THR A 317 -2.08 -8.12 -10.83
CA THR A 317 -2.25 -8.23 -9.37
C THR A 317 -3.69 -8.54 -8.97
N ILE A 318 -4.67 -7.75 -9.46
CA ILE A 318 -6.09 -7.96 -9.11
C ILE A 318 -6.61 -9.32 -9.63
N PRO A 319 -6.46 -9.68 -10.92
CA PRO A 319 -6.91 -10.98 -11.42
C PRO A 319 -6.27 -12.18 -10.69
N ALA A 320 -4.96 -12.12 -10.44
CA ALA A 320 -4.25 -13.22 -9.80
C ALA A 320 -4.66 -13.40 -8.34
N SER A 321 -4.73 -12.32 -7.56
CA SER A 321 -5.19 -12.39 -6.17
C SER A 321 -6.66 -12.79 -6.08
N ALA A 322 -7.51 -12.33 -7.00
CA ALA A 322 -8.91 -12.74 -7.08
C ALA A 322 -9.06 -14.25 -7.34
N PHE A 323 -8.28 -14.79 -8.26
CA PHE A 323 -8.28 -16.22 -8.55
C PHE A 323 -7.83 -17.04 -7.33
N MET A 324 -6.74 -16.65 -6.66
CA MET A 324 -6.26 -17.31 -5.44
C MET A 324 -7.29 -17.23 -4.31
N ALA A 325 -7.97 -16.09 -4.17
CA ALA A 325 -9.00 -15.89 -3.16
C ALA A 325 -10.26 -16.72 -3.42
N ALA A 326 -10.66 -16.87 -4.68
CA ALA A 326 -11.79 -17.74 -5.06
C ALA A 326 -11.51 -19.20 -4.69
N ILE A 327 -10.29 -19.69 -4.95
CA ILE A 327 -9.86 -21.04 -4.55
C ILE A 327 -9.85 -21.16 -3.02
N ALA A 328 -9.26 -20.19 -2.30
CA ALA A 328 -9.19 -20.20 -0.86
C ALA A 328 -10.61 -20.15 -0.22
N TRP A 329 -11.52 -19.34 -0.78
CA TRP A 329 -12.92 -19.32 -0.36
C TRP A 329 -13.59 -20.70 -0.55
N TRP A 330 -13.39 -21.32 -1.70
CA TRP A 330 -13.96 -22.64 -2.00
C TRP A 330 -13.44 -23.70 -1.02
N ILE A 331 -12.13 -23.70 -0.75
CA ILE A 331 -11.50 -24.60 0.23
C ILE A 331 -12.08 -24.34 1.63
N GLY A 332 -12.10 -23.09 2.07
CA GLY A 332 -12.63 -22.72 3.38
C GLY A 332 -14.06 -23.15 3.59
N LYS A 333 -14.93 -22.98 2.58
CA LYS A 333 -16.34 -23.39 2.65
C LYS A 333 -16.54 -24.91 2.80
N HIS A 334 -15.60 -25.74 2.32
CA HIS A 334 -15.76 -27.20 2.31
C HIS A 334 -14.98 -27.90 3.45
N ILE A 335 -14.04 -27.19 4.10
CA ILE A 335 -13.15 -27.77 5.12
C ILE A 335 -13.41 -27.16 6.51
N LEU A 336 -13.77 -25.89 6.58
CA LEU A 336 -14.09 -25.16 7.81
C LEU A 336 -15.61 -25.08 8.04
#